data_364b4fafed96c7d68e5e164544391c24
#
_entry.id   364b4fafed96c7d68e5e164544391c24
#
_cell.length_a   1.000
_cell.length_b   1.000
_cell.length_c   1.000
_cell.angle_alpha   90.00
_cell.angle_beta   90.00
_cell.angle_gamma   90.00
#
_symmetry.space_group_name_H-M   'P 1'
#
loop_
_entity.id
_entity.type
_entity.pdbx_description
1 polymer ?
#
loop_
_entity_poly.entity_id
_entity_poly.type
_entity_poly.pdbx_seq_one_letter_code
_entity_poly.pdbx_strand_id
1 'polypeptide(L)'
;MATTTAATKTKKPFNLLEWAKSRKGQQAIIIVLFTIIPLTLLLVFTYYPFAEMFKFSLYDMSYTRVKKYVGFDNYLKVFQREDCFRALKLSFYYMAGAVIQLALALYLATVLSFKVKGGDLFKGFMFFPYLINGIAIGFIFKFFYTRGFVFDKVLQWIGFDLENLPYWLKDTSINNWSLVGTSVWKYFGQNMVLFIGAIMSVDAELYEAAMLDGANRWQQFKYIMLPSIKTIVTLNLIMSITGSLSAFEPPYVIMSGGANGTATYFVKMNEIAHTSQKVGLASAMAIVLLGIIMIATVAQKVFIKYVFKDATDEDKSAAAKREKKLAKLRAKGAK
;
A
#
# COMPACT_ATOMS: atom_id res chain seq x y z
N MET A 1 12.60 -63.85 -42.91
CA MET A 1 11.47 -62.91 -42.71
C MET A 1 11.05 -63.02 -41.27
N ALA A 2 11.45 -62.04 -40.45
CA ALA A 2 11.03 -61.96 -39.04
C ALA A 2 10.05 -60.78 -38.92
N THR A 3 8.77 -61.06 -38.73
CA THR A 3 7.70 -60.10 -38.54
C THR A 3 7.73 -59.62 -37.08
N THR A 4 8.19 -58.40 -36.86
CA THR A 4 8.15 -57.74 -35.56
C THR A 4 6.73 -57.20 -35.34
N THR A 5 5.96 -57.86 -34.50
CA THR A 5 4.62 -57.41 -34.10
C THR A 5 4.78 -56.28 -33.08
N ALA A 6 4.46 -55.05 -33.47
CA ALA A 6 4.44 -53.88 -32.57
C ALA A 6 3.24 -54.03 -31.60
N ALA A 7 3.49 -54.28 -30.34
CA ALA A 7 2.49 -54.31 -29.29
C ALA A 7 1.90 -52.91 -29.07
N THR A 8 0.67 -52.73 -29.50
CA THR A 8 -0.14 -51.51 -29.21
C THR A 8 -0.41 -51.42 -27.71
N LYS A 9 0.26 -50.50 -26.99
CA LYS A 9 -0.05 -50.20 -25.59
C LYS A 9 -1.45 -49.59 -25.51
N THR A 10 -2.43 -50.36 -25.24
CA THR A 10 -3.79 -49.90 -24.85
C THR A 10 -3.67 -49.09 -23.58
N LYS A 11 -3.96 -47.78 -23.64
CA LYS A 11 -4.05 -46.92 -22.44
C LYS A 11 -5.18 -47.47 -21.55
N LYS A 12 -4.84 -47.94 -20.34
CA LYS A 12 -5.83 -48.33 -19.35
C LYS A 12 -6.81 -47.18 -19.13
N PRO A 13 -8.13 -47.42 -19.02
CA PRO A 13 -9.11 -46.38 -18.73
C PRO A 13 -8.74 -45.69 -17.42
N PHE A 14 -8.88 -44.36 -17.38
CA PHE A 14 -8.55 -43.53 -16.20
C PHE A 14 -9.49 -43.92 -15.06
N ASN A 15 -8.94 -44.48 -13.98
CA ASN A 15 -9.67 -44.84 -12.78
C ASN A 15 -9.48 -43.77 -11.71
N LEU A 16 -10.53 -42.96 -11.46
CA LEU A 16 -10.51 -41.85 -10.50
C LEU A 16 -10.15 -42.29 -9.08
N LEU A 17 -10.59 -43.48 -8.65
CA LEU A 17 -10.28 -44.04 -7.33
C LEU A 17 -8.82 -44.45 -7.18
N GLU A 18 -8.23 -45.06 -8.21
CA GLU A 18 -6.80 -45.40 -8.20
C GLU A 18 -5.91 -44.11 -8.27
N TRP A 19 -6.34 -43.14 -9.08
CA TRP A 19 -5.67 -41.83 -9.13
C TRP A 19 -5.74 -41.12 -7.79
N ALA A 20 -6.91 -41.08 -7.12
CA ALA A 20 -7.06 -40.42 -5.81
C ALA A 20 -6.22 -41.08 -4.71
N LYS A 21 -5.97 -42.41 -4.81
CA LYS A 21 -5.08 -43.16 -3.90
C LYS A 21 -3.62 -42.99 -4.24
N SER A 22 -3.28 -42.53 -5.42
CA SER A 22 -1.90 -42.25 -5.83
C SER A 22 -1.34 -41.05 -5.07
N ARG A 23 -0.03 -40.99 -4.83
CA ARG A 23 0.65 -39.84 -4.18
C ARG A 23 0.35 -38.51 -4.88
N LYS A 24 0.30 -38.51 -6.22
CA LYS A 24 -0.07 -37.33 -7.02
C LYS A 24 -1.54 -36.93 -6.84
N GLY A 25 -2.44 -37.90 -6.79
CA GLY A 25 -3.86 -37.67 -6.56
C GLY A 25 -4.13 -37.09 -5.17
N GLN A 26 -3.51 -37.68 -4.14
CA GLN A 26 -3.62 -37.16 -2.76
C GLN A 26 -3.07 -35.74 -2.63
N GLN A 27 -1.90 -35.43 -3.22
CA GLN A 27 -1.37 -34.07 -3.24
C GLN A 27 -2.31 -33.09 -3.95
N ALA A 28 -2.87 -33.47 -5.10
CA ALA A 28 -3.81 -32.63 -5.83
C ALA A 28 -5.09 -32.37 -5.02
N ILE A 29 -5.65 -33.41 -4.36
CA ILE A 29 -6.83 -33.29 -3.51
C ILE A 29 -6.55 -32.35 -2.33
N ILE A 30 -5.40 -32.49 -1.66
CA ILE A 30 -5.01 -31.61 -0.56
C ILE A 30 -4.88 -30.17 -1.05
N ILE A 31 -4.17 -29.94 -2.16
CA ILE A 31 -4.02 -28.60 -2.74
C ILE A 31 -5.40 -28.00 -3.06
N VAL A 32 -6.28 -28.74 -3.72
CA VAL A 32 -7.62 -28.26 -4.06
C VAL A 32 -8.43 -27.93 -2.81
N LEU A 33 -8.46 -28.81 -1.81
CA LEU A 33 -9.22 -28.58 -0.57
C LEU A 33 -8.74 -27.35 0.19
N PHE A 34 -7.42 -27.17 0.32
CA PHE A 34 -6.86 -25.99 1.01
C PHE A 34 -6.97 -24.69 0.21
N THR A 35 -7.08 -24.78 -1.13
CA THR A 35 -7.12 -23.60 -1.99
C THR A 35 -8.56 -23.18 -2.33
N ILE A 36 -9.52 -24.12 -2.43
CA ILE A 36 -10.90 -23.83 -2.87
C ILE A 36 -11.63 -22.90 -1.89
N ILE A 37 -11.45 -23.11 -0.58
CA ILE A 37 -12.12 -22.30 0.43
C ILE A 37 -11.67 -20.83 0.38
N PRO A 38 -10.34 -20.48 0.50
CA PRO A 38 -9.92 -19.09 0.42
C PRO A 38 -10.19 -18.46 -0.95
N LEU A 39 -10.09 -19.22 -2.05
CA LEU A 39 -10.45 -18.69 -3.38
C LEU A 39 -11.95 -18.39 -3.51
N THR A 40 -12.80 -19.26 -3.00
CA THR A 40 -14.26 -19.04 -3.02
C THR A 40 -14.61 -17.80 -2.18
N LEU A 41 -14.05 -17.67 -0.98
CA LEU A 41 -14.25 -16.49 -0.13
C LEU A 41 -13.75 -15.22 -0.83
N LEU A 42 -12.60 -15.27 -1.47
CA LEU A 42 -12.05 -14.15 -2.25
C LEU A 42 -12.99 -13.76 -3.42
N LEU A 43 -13.48 -14.73 -4.17
CA LEU A 43 -14.41 -14.49 -5.28
C LEU A 43 -15.73 -13.88 -4.82
N VAL A 44 -16.33 -14.46 -3.77
CA VAL A 44 -17.67 -14.05 -3.28
C VAL A 44 -17.61 -12.71 -2.54
N PHE A 45 -16.61 -12.49 -1.69
CA PHE A 45 -16.58 -11.30 -0.81
C PHE A 45 -15.71 -10.15 -1.33
N THR A 46 -14.88 -10.40 -2.34
CA THR A 46 -14.03 -9.35 -2.91
C THR A 46 -14.37 -9.08 -4.37
N TYR A 47 -14.26 -10.09 -5.22
CA TYR A 47 -14.44 -9.88 -6.67
C TYR A 47 -15.88 -9.63 -7.08
N TYR A 48 -16.84 -10.34 -6.48
CA TYR A 48 -18.25 -10.14 -6.81
C TYR A 48 -18.76 -8.75 -6.42
N PRO A 49 -18.55 -8.22 -5.18
CA PRO A 49 -18.92 -6.85 -4.86
C PRO A 49 -18.16 -5.80 -5.71
N PHE A 50 -16.90 -6.08 -6.06
CA PHE A 50 -16.13 -5.22 -6.94
C PHE A 50 -16.75 -5.13 -8.35
N ALA A 51 -17.17 -6.25 -8.93
CA ALA A 51 -17.88 -6.27 -10.21
C ALA A 51 -19.25 -5.55 -10.14
N GLU A 52 -20.02 -5.76 -9.06
CA GLU A 52 -21.28 -5.05 -8.83
C GLU A 52 -21.06 -3.53 -8.68
N MET A 53 -19.96 -3.10 -8.07
CA MET A 53 -19.62 -1.67 -7.98
C MET A 53 -19.45 -1.04 -9.37
N PHE A 54 -18.81 -1.72 -10.35
CA PHE A 54 -18.75 -1.24 -11.74
C PHE A 54 -20.13 -1.14 -12.36
N LYS A 55 -20.99 -2.11 -12.12
CA LYS A 55 -22.36 -2.08 -12.61
C LYS A 55 -23.14 -0.91 -11.97
N PHE A 56 -23.07 -0.76 -10.66
CA PHE A 56 -23.77 0.32 -9.95
C PHE A 56 -23.33 1.71 -10.38
N SER A 57 -22.09 1.91 -10.77
CA SER A 57 -21.59 3.19 -11.26
C SER A 57 -22.31 3.70 -12.52
N LEU A 58 -22.90 2.79 -13.30
CA LEU A 58 -23.65 3.11 -14.53
C LEU A 58 -25.14 3.36 -14.29
N TYR A 59 -25.59 3.28 -13.02
CA TYR A 59 -26.99 3.47 -12.65
C TYR A 59 -27.15 4.64 -11.68
N ASP A 60 -28.25 5.41 -11.85
CA ASP A 60 -28.75 6.27 -10.79
C ASP A 60 -29.59 5.43 -9.85
N MET A 61 -29.07 5.20 -8.66
CA MET A 61 -29.68 4.30 -7.67
C MET A 61 -29.37 4.73 -6.24
N SER A 62 -30.30 4.39 -5.37
CA SER A 62 -30.11 4.39 -3.92
C SER A 62 -30.37 2.98 -3.36
N TYR A 63 -30.18 2.81 -2.06
CA TYR A 63 -30.47 1.53 -1.42
C TYR A 63 -31.93 1.06 -1.59
N THR A 64 -32.86 2.00 -1.69
CA THR A 64 -34.32 1.74 -1.67
C THR A 64 -35.04 2.04 -2.99
N ARG A 65 -34.37 2.74 -3.94
CA ARG A 65 -35.00 3.15 -5.20
C ARG A 65 -34.66 2.21 -6.35
N VAL A 66 -35.58 2.15 -7.31
CA VAL A 66 -35.38 1.44 -8.57
C VAL A 66 -34.18 2.03 -9.32
N LYS A 67 -33.35 1.15 -9.84
CA LYS A 67 -32.17 1.50 -10.63
C LYS A 67 -32.57 2.04 -11.99
N LYS A 68 -32.12 3.26 -12.33
CA LYS A 68 -32.25 3.83 -13.67
C LYS A 68 -30.88 3.82 -14.34
N TYR A 69 -30.78 3.21 -15.51
CA TYR A 69 -29.52 3.23 -16.27
C TYR A 69 -29.24 4.66 -16.78
N VAL A 70 -28.06 5.18 -16.48
CA VAL A 70 -27.59 6.53 -16.84
C VAL A 70 -26.25 6.53 -17.57
N GLY A 71 -25.70 5.35 -17.88
CA GLY A 71 -24.41 5.22 -18.55
C GLY A 71 -23.29 5.91 -17.77
N PHE A 72 -22.53 6.78 -18.43
CA PHE A 72 -21.38 7.47 -17.83
C PHE A 72 -21.72 8.80 -17.13
N ASP A 73 -22.98 9.13 -16.94
CA ASP A 73 -23.41 10.41 -16.34
C ASP A 73 -22.88 10.58 -14.90
N ASN A 74 -22.81 9.50 -14.12
CA ASN A 74 -22.20 9.55 -12.79
C ASN A 74 -20.72 9.94 -12.83
N TYR A 75 -19.97 9.47 -13.81
CA TYR A 75 -18.56 9.84 -13.99
C TYR A 75 -18.42 11.32 -14.36
N LEU A 76 -19.24 11.82 -15.27
CA LEU A 76 -19.27 13.26 -15.61
C LEU A 76 -19.56 14.10 -14.37
N LYS A 77 -20.55 13.69 -13.54
CA LYS A 77 -20.85 14.36 -12.28
C LYS A 77 -19.66 14.35 -11.31
N VAL A 78 -18.89 13.24 -11.20
CA VAL A 78 -17.69 13.19 -10.37
C VAL A 78 -16.67 14.24 -10.83
N PHE A 79 -16.41 14.34 -12.14
CA PHE A 79 -15.44 15.28 -12.69
C PHE A 79 -15.90 16.75 -12.65
N GLN A 80 -17.20 17.02 -12.61
CA GLN A 80 -17.76 18.37 -12.50
C GLN A 80 -17.83 18.89 -11.05
N ARG A 81 -17.68 18.00 -10.06
CA ARG A 81 -17.83 18.36 -8.65
C ARG A 81 -16.53 18.88 -8.04
N GLU A 82 -16.50 20.17 -7.73
CA GLU A 82 -15.36 20.78 -7.04
C GLU A 82 -15.05 20.15 -5.67
N ASP A 83 -16.09 19.73 -4.93
CA ASP A 83 -15.91 19.13 -3.60
C ASP A 83 -15.16 17.81 -3.66
N CYS A 84 -15.32 17.01 -4.73
CA CYS A 84 -14.56 15.79 -4.96
C CYS A 84 -13.06 16.08 -5.18
N PHE A 85 -12.73 17.07 -6.00
CA PHE A 85 -11.34 17.46 -6.26
C PHE A 85 -10.70 18.14 -5.05
N ARG A 86 -11.46 18.97 -4.31
CA ARG A 86 -11.00 19.54 -3.05
C ARG A 86 -10.66 18.45 -2.04
N ALA A 87 -11.52 17.45 -1.89
CA ALA A 87 -11.30 16.30 -1.05
C ALA A 87 -10.07 15.47 -1.47
N LEU A 88 -9.83 15.31 -2.78
CA LEU A 88 -8.65 14.64 -3.30
C LEU A 88 -7.35 15.39 -2.95
N LYS A 89 -7.36 16.74 -3.00
CA LYS A 89 -6.21 17.56 -2.59
C LYS A 89 -5.79 17.32 -1.14
N LEU A 90 -6.73 17.00 -0.24
CA LEU A 90 -6.39 16.69 1.14
C LEU A 90 -5.55 15.41 1.29
N SER A 91 -5.63 14.47 0.35
CA SER A 91 -4.77 13.28 0.34
C SER A 91 -3.28 13.63 0.20
N PHE A 92 -2.92 14.79 -0.37
CA PHE A 92 -1.54 15.24 -0.45
C PHE A 92 -0.91 15.54 0.94
N TYR A 93 -1.72 15.99 1.92
CA TYR A 93 -1.25 16.11 3.30
C TYR A 93 -0.81 14.75 3.86
N TYR A 94 -1.64 13.72 3.64
CA TYR A 94 -1.33 12.35 4.07
C TYR A 94 -0.14 11.76 3.31
N MET A 95 0.00 12.06 2.01
CA MET A 95 1.16 11.65 1.22
C MET A 95 2.46 12.29 1.72
N ALA A 96 2.44 13.59 2.05
CA ALA A 96 3.59 14.27 2.64
C ALA A 96 3.95 13.66 4.00
N GLY A 97 2.97 13.42 4.87
CA GLY A 97 3.16 12.73 6.14
C GLY A 97 3.72 11.32 5.97
N ALA A 98 3.24 10.57 4.98
CA ALA A 98 3.73 9.22 4.68
C ALA A 98 5.21 9.22 4.23
N VAL A 99 5.63 10.18 3.42
CA VAL A 99 7.05 10.31 3.02
C VAL A 99 7.93 10.61 4.22
N ILE A 100 7.53 11.58 5.07
CA ILE A 100 8.24 11.90 6.32
C ILE A 100 8.33 10.67 7.23
N GLN A 101 7.21 9.98 7.41
CA GLN A 101 7.11 8.76 8.20
C GLN A 101 8.05 7.66 7.71
N LEU A 102 8.08 7.39 6.40
CA LEU A 102 8.95 6.37 5.81
C LEU A 102 10.43 6.73 5.97
N ALA A 103 10.79 8.00 5.78
CA ALA A 103 12.17 8.47 5.97
C ALA A 103 12.62 8.29 7.43
N LEU A 104 11.78 8.68 8.39
CA LEU A 104 12.06 8.50 9.82
C LEU A 104 12.11 7.02 10.22
N ALA A 105 11.17 6.21 9.70
CA ALA A 105 11.13 4.78 9.95
C ALA A 105 12.38 4.06 9.42
N LEU A 106 12.83 4.40 8.21
CA LEU A 106 14.06 3.86 7.62
C LEU A 106 15.30 4.30 8.42
N TYR A 107 15.36 5.56 8.83
CA TYR A 107 16.46 6.06 9.66
C TYR A 107 16.55 5.29 10.99
N LEU A 108 15.44 5.19 11.74
CA LEU A 108 15.45 4.43 13.00
C LEU A 108 15.66 2.92 12.79
N ALA A 109 15.13 2.35 11.71
CA ALA A 109 15.41 0.97 11.36
C ALA A 109 16.90 0.72 11.14
N THR A 110 17.58 1.62 10.44
CA THR A 110 19.04 1.54 10.23
C THR A 110 19.80 1.56 11.55
N VAL A 111 19.43 2.44 12.49
CA VAL A 111 20.06 2.53 13.81
C VAL A 111 19.79 1.27 14.65
N LEU A 112 18.53 0.78 14.65
CA LEU A 112 18.10 -0.34 15.48
C LEU A 112 18.40 -1.72 14.89
N SER A 113 18.89 -1.81 13.67
CA SER A 113 19.37 -3.06 13.06
C SER A 113 20.70 -3.51 13.64
N PHE A 114 21.46 -2.59 14.26
CA PHE A 114 22.64 -2.91 15.03
C PHE A 114 22.26 -3.27 16.48
N LYS A 115 23.16 -3.99 17.20
CA LYS A 115 22.93 -4.35 18.61
C LYS A 115 22.88 -3.09 19.49
N VAL A 116 21.67 -2.66 19.85
CA VAL A 116 21.43 -1.53 20.76
C VAL A 116 20.79 -2.07 22.05
N LYS A 117 21.33 -1.69 23.22
CA LYS A 117 20.73 -2.06 24.52
C LYS A 117 19.28 -1.55 24.59
N GLY A 118 18.33 -2.43 24.92
CA GLY A 118 16.90 -2.08 25.00
C GLY A 118 16.21 -1.95 23.64
N GLY A 119 16.91 -2.23 22.51
CA GLY A 119 16.36 -2.07 21.17
C GLY A 119 15.08 -2.86 20.93
N ASP A 120 14.96 -4.07 21.46
CA ASP A 120 13.77 -4.91 21.23
C ASP A 120 12.54 -4.37 22.00
N LEU A 121 12.75 -3.85 23.20
CA LEU A 121 11.70 -3.18 23.96
C LEU A 121 11.23 -1.91 23.22
N PHE A 122 12.17 -1.11 22.72
CA PHE A 122 11.87 0.09 21.94
C PHE A 122 11.11 -0.24 20.64
N LYS A 123 11.51 -1.29 19.90
CA LYS A 123 10.79 -1.78 18.72
C LYS A 123 9.35 -2.15 19.06
N GLY A 124 9.14 -2.84 20.20
CA GLY A 124 7.82 -3.22 20.69
C GLY A 124 6.93 -1.99 20.98
N PHE A 125 7.46 -0.99 21.69
CA PHE A 125 6.74 0.25 21.98
C PHE A 125 6.38 1.04 20.71
N MET A 126 7.29 1.12 19.76
CA MET A 126 7.02 1.82 18.49
C MET A 126 6.02 1.07 17.60
N PHE A 127 5.97 -0.25 17.68
CA PHE A 127 5.02 -1.08 16.93
C PHE A 127 3.62 -1.12 17.54
N PHE A 128 3.51 -0.95 18.87
CA PHE A 128 2.26 -1.05 19.63
C PHE A 128 1.10 -0.20 19.04
N PRO A 129 1.30 1.07 18.62
CA PRO A 129 0.23 1.88 18.05
C PRO A 129 -0.47 1.25 16.84
N TYR A 130 0.27 0.51 16.03
CA TYR A 130 -0.28 -0.17 14.86
C TYR A 130 -1.30 -1.26 15.22
N LEU A 131 -1.14 -1.90 16.37
CA LEU A 131 -2.04 -2.97 16.85
C LEU A 131 -3.38 -2.42 17.36
N ILE A 132 -3.46 -1.13 17.67
CA ILE A 132 -4.69 -0.51 18.17
C ILE A 132 -5.67 -0.28 17.01
N ASN A 133 -6.94 -0.61 17.25
CA ASN A 133 -8.00 -0.35 16.27
C ASN A 133 -8.06 1.14 15.91
N GLY A 134 -8.22 1.48 14.63
CA GLY A 134 -8.21 2.85 14.14
C GLY A 134 -9.31 3.74 14.71
N ILE A 135 -10.48 3.18 14.98
CA ILE A 135 -11.57 3.91 15.62
C ILE A 135 -11.19 4.30 17.07
N ALA A 136 -10.58 3.37 17.81
CA ALA A 136 -10.10 3.66 19.18
C ALA A 136 -9.02 4.75 19.17
N ILE A 137 -8.06 4.68 18.24
CA ILE A 137 -7.06 5.74 18.02
C ILE A 137 -7.75 7.07 17.71
N GLY A 138 -8.77 7.06 16.86
CA GLY A 138 -9.54 8.26 16.55
C GLY A 138 -10.12 8.93 17.77
N PHE A 139 -10.75 8.18 18.69
CA PHE A 139 -11.26 8.72 19.96
C PHE A 139 -10.15 9.22 20.87
N ILE A 140 -9.05 8.47 21.02
CA ILE A 140 -7.90 8.88 21.82
C ILE A 140 -7.36 10.24 21.32
N PHE A 141 -7.13 10.36 20.00
CA PHE A 141 -6.56 11.58 19.43
C PHE A 141 -7.56 12.75 19.36
N LYS A 142 -8.86 12.49 19.34
CA LYS A 142 -9.88 13.53 19.51
C LYS A 142 -9.72 14.23 20.85
N PHE A 143 -9.57 13.46 21.94
CA PHE A 143 -9.28 14.03 23.26
C PHE A 143 -7.89 14.64 23.33
N PHE A 144 -6.89 13.97 22.77
CA PHE A 144 -5.51 14.45 22.75
C PHE A 144 -5.38 15.86 22.17
N TYR A 145 -6.05 16.15 21.05
CA TYR A 145 -6.02 17.45 20.36
C TYR A 145 -7.10 18.43 20.81
N THR A 146 -8.01 18.02 21.72
CA THR A 146 -9.01 18.95 22.26
C THR A 146 -8.33 20.06 23.07
N ARG A 147 -8.77 21.31 22.88
CA ARG A 147 -8.23 22.49 23.55
C ARG A 147 -8.20 22.31 25.06
N GLY A 148 -7.07 22.60 25.70
CA GLY A 148 -6.85 22.48 27.13
C GLY A 148 -6.65 21.04 27.63
N PHE A 149 -6.66 20.04 26.76
CA PHE A 149 -6.43 18.65 27.12
C PHE A 149 -4.93 18.25 26.94
N VAL A 150 -4.68 16.97 26.63
CA VAL A 150 -3.37 16.35 26.80
C VAL A 150 -2.27 17.09 26.03
N PHE A 151 -2.46 17.38 24.74
CA PHE A 151 -1.42 17.98 23.91
C PHE A 151 -1.10 19.41 24.37
N ASP A 152 -2.13 20.22 24.65
CA ASP A 152 -1.95 21.56 25.17
C ASP A 152 -1.25 21.54 26.54
N LYS A 153 -1.60 20.58 27.43
CA LYS A 153 -0.96 20.44 28.75
C LYS A 153 0.51 20.07 28.63
N VAL A 154 0.88 19.17 27.71
CA VAL A 154 2.27 18.83 27.44
C VAL A 154 3.04 20.04 26.94
N LEU A 155 2.47 20.84 26.02
CA LEU A 155 3.10 22.04 25.50
C LEU A 155 3.23 23.12 26.57
N GLN A 156 2.21 23.31 27.42
CA GLN A 156 2.30 24.22 28.57
C GLN A 156 3.43 23.80 29.53
N TRP A 157 3.59 22.50 29.78
CA TRP A 157 4.67 21.99 30.62
C TRP A 157 6.07 22.26 30.05
N ILE A 158 6.20 22.35 28.73
CA ILE A 158 7.44 22.69 28.03
C ILE A 158 7.63 24.22 27.96
N GLY A 159 6.64 25.03 28.36
CA GLY A 159 6.76 26.51 28.44
C GLY A 159 5.97 27.28 27.39
N PHE A 160 5.06 26.65 26.66
CA PHE A 160 4.16 27.35 25.73
C PHE A 160 2.91 27.87 26.45
N ASP A 161 2.54 29.13 26.18
CA ASP A 161 1.28 29.66 26.68
C ASP A 161 0.07 29.13 25.95
N LEU A 162 -0.96 28.73 26.68
CA LEU A 162 -2.17 28.19 26.09
C LEU A 162 -2.83 29.14 25.10
N GLU A 163 -2.82 30.44 25.37
CA GLU A 163 -3.45 31.47 24.54
C GLU A 163 -2.82 31.52 23.13
N ASN A 164 -1.53 31.25 23.03
CA ASN A 164 -0.77 31.27 21.79
C ASN A 164 -0.84 29.95 21.00
N LEU A 165 -1.40 28.87 21.59
CA LEU A 165 -1.53 27.60 20.89
C LEU A 165 -2.74 27.62 19.94
N PRO A 166 -2.64 27.00 18.74
CA PRO A 166 -3.73 26.94 17.80
C PRO A 166 -4.84 25.98 18.29
N TYR A 167 -6.02 26.11 17.71
CA TYR A 167 -7.09 25.11 17.86
C TYR A 167 -6.84 23.93 16.91
N TRP A 168 -6.11 22.92 17.38
CA TRP A 168 -5.60 21.79 16.59
C TRP A 168 -6.60 21.13 15.64
N LEU A 169 -7.90 21.10 16.00
CA LEU A 169 -8.98 20.49 15.23
C LEU A 169 -9.90 21.52 14.56
N LYS A 170 -9.93 22.78 15.00
CA LYS A 170 -10.83 23.79 14.44
C LYS A 170 -10.16 24.69 13.43
N ASP A 171 -8.88 25.00 13.63
CA ASP A 171 -8.11 25.84 12.72
C ASP A 171 -7.81 25.07 11.43
N THR A 172 -8.34 25.57 10.32
CA THR A 172 -8.22 24.94 9.00
C THR A 172 -6.79 24.95 8.44
N SER A 173 -5.91 25.79 8.98
CA SER A 173 -4.50 25.85 8.58
C SER A 173 -3.69 24.65 9.13
N ILE A 174 -4.09 24.10 10.28
CA ILE A 174 -3.31 23.06 10.98
C ILE A 174 -4.05 21.74 11.18
N ASN A 175 -5.39 21.73 11.13
CA ASN A 175 -6.20 20.56 11.47
C ASN A 175 -5.85 19.32 10.64
N ASN A 176 -5.58 19.50 9.34
CA ASN A 176 -5.16 18.39 8.48
C ASN A 176 -3.78 17.82 8.90
N TRP A 177 -2.85 18.65 9.34
CA TRP A 177 -1.57 18.21 9.87
C TRP A 177 -1.71 17.47 11.20
N SER A 178 -2.64 17.87 12.06
CA SER A 178 -2.97 17.14 13.29
C SER A 178 -3.46 15.72 12.98
N LEU A 179 -4.34 15.58 11.98
CA LEU A 179 -4.82 14.28 11.54
C LEU A 179 -3.71 13.42 10.89
N VAL A 180 -2.85 14.04 10.10
CA VAL A 180 -1.67 13.40 9.51
C VAL A 180 -0.72 12.93 10.61
N GLY A 181 -0.48 13.74 11.64
CA GLY A 181 0.33 13.36 12.81
C GLY A 181 -0.17 12.09 13.48
N THR A 182 -1.49 11.94 13.62
CA THR A 182 -2.12 10.69 14.13
C THR A 182 -1.79 9.49 13.23
N SER A 183 -1.88 9.65 11.90
CA SER A 183 -1.55 8.59 10.95
C SER A 183 -0.07 8.22 10.99
N VAL A 184 0.81 9.23 11.05
CA VAL A 184 2.26 9.03 11.18
C VAL A 184 2.58 8.23 12.43
N TRP A 185 2.02 8.61 13.58
CA TRP A 185 2.21 7.90 14.85
C TRP A 185 1.73 6.44 14.78
N LYS A 186 0.56 6.19 14.18
CA LYS A 186 -0.01 4.84 14.04
C LYS A 186 0.87 3.91 13.21
N TYR A 187 1.31 4.36 12.04
CA TYR A 187 1.95 3.49 11.04
C TYR A 187 3.49 3.50 11.08
N PHE A 188 4.08 4.41 11.82
CA PHE A 188 5.52 4.58 11.94
C PHE A 188 6.24 3.29 12.35
N GLY A 189 5.79 2.68 13.46
CA GLY A 189 6.43 1.48 14.02
C GLY A 189 6.31 0.27 13.11
N GLN A 190 5.18 0.11 12.41
CA GLN A 190 4.99 -0.96 11.42
C GLN A 190 6.05 -0.86 10.30
N ASN A 191 6.20 0.33 9.70
CA ASN A 191 7.16 0.52 8.63
C ASN A 191 8.61 0.35 9.12
N MET A 192 8.90 0.81 10.34
CA MET A 192 10.20 0.62 10.96
C MET A 192 10.55 -0.88 11.13
N VAL A 193 9.62 -1.69 11.62
CA VAL A 193 9.84 -3.14 11.81
C VAL A 193 10.01 -3.85 10.46
N LEU A 194 9.25 -3.48 9.44
CA LEU A 194 9.42 -4.02 8.09
C LEU A 194 10.81 -3.69 7.51
N PHE A 195 11.29 -2.46 7.71
CA PHE A 195 12.65 -2.09 7.30
C PHE A 195 13.72 -2.82 8.09
N ILE A 196 13.56 -2.99 9.41
CA ILE A 196 14.49 -3.77 10.23
C ILE A 196 14.61 -5.20 9.70
N GLY A 197 13.47 -5.87 9.44
CA GLY A 197 13.47 -7.22 8.88
C GLY A 197 14.20 -7.31 7.54
N ALA A 198 14.00 -6.33 6.66
CA ALA A 198 14.69 -6.26 5.39
C ALA A 198 16.20 -6.01 5.53
N ILE A 199 16.61 -5.10 6.42
CA ILE A 199 18.02 -4.79 6.67
C ILE A 199 18.75 -6.01 7.28
N MET A 200 18.10 -6.71 8.20
CA MET A 200 18.66 -7.91 8.83
C MET A 200 18.77 -9.13 7.89
N SER A 201 18.10 -9.09 6.73
CA SER A 201 18.23 -10.13 5.71
C SER A 201 19.40 -9.93 4.74
N VAL A 202 20.13 -8.83 4.86
CA VAL A 202 21.32 -8.55 4.05
C VAL A 202 22.51 -9.28 4.65
N ASP A 203 23.29 -9.97 3.82
CA ASP A 203 24.45 -10.73 4.27
C ASP A 203 25.47 -9.86 4.98
N ALA A 204 25.88 -10.29 6.19
CA ALA A 204 26.84 -9.55 6.99
C ALA A 204 28.23 -9.45 6.32
N GLU A 205 28.59 -10.46 5.53
CA GLU A 205 29.85 -10.51 4.77
C GLU A 205 30.01 -9.31 3.82
N LEU A 206 28.91 -8.79 3.27
CA LEU A 206 28.95 -7.60 2.41
C LEU A 206 29.39 -6.34 3.18
N TYR A 207 28.96 -6.23 4.43
CA TYR A 207 29.36 -5.11 5.28
C TYR A 207 30.80 -5.24 5.75
N GLU A 208 31.25 -6.46 6.06
CA GLU A 208 32.63 -6.76 6.46
C GLU A 208 33.61 -6.47 5.32
N ALA A 209 33.31 -6.94 4.11
CA ALA A 209 34.09 -6.65 2.92
C ALA A 209 34.19 -5.14 2.65
N ALA A 210 33.07 -4.41 2.74
CA ALA A 210 33.06 -2.97 2.55
C ALA A 210 33.87 -2.23 3.63
N MET A 211 33.88 -2.72 4.87
CA MET A 211 34.73 -2.13 5.93
C MET A 211 36.21 -2.35 5.63
N LEU A 212 36.60 -3.50 5.10
CA LEU A 212 37.97 -3.77 4.69
C LEU A 212 38.40 -2.86 3.52
N ASP A 213 37.48 -2.55 2.62
CA ASP A 213 37.69 -1.58 1.52
C ASP A 213 37.65 -0.11 1.98
N GLY A 214 37.49 0.16 3.29
CA GLY A 214 37.49 1.52 3.86
C GLY A 214 36.17 2.27 3.71
N ALA A 215 35.06 1.60 3.38
CA ALA A 215 33.76 2.24 3.26
C ALA A 215 33.23 2.71 4.61
N ASN A 216 32.88 3.98 4.71
CA ASN A 216 32.23 4.53 5.90
C ASN A 216 30.75 4.10 5.98
N ARG A 217 30.09 4.35 7.14
CA ARG A 217 28.69 3.95 7.39
C ARG A 217 27.70 4.51 6.38
N TRP A 218 27.92 5.75 5.89
CA TRP A 218 27.06 6.37 4.88
C TRP A 218 27.21 5.68 3.52
N GLN A 219 28.43 5.29 3.14
CA GLN A 219 28.70 4.52 1.93
C GLN A 219 28.09 3.13 2.00
N GLN A 220 28.20 2.44 3.14
CA GLN A 220 27.54 1.15 3.37
C GLN A 220 26.03 1.28 3.27
N PHE A 221 25.42 2.30 3.87
CA PHE A 221 24.00 2.58 3.75
C PHE A 221 23.59 2.81 2.29
N LYS A 222 24.29 3.69 1.58
CA LYS A 222 23.93 4.12 0.23
C LYS A 222 24.15 3.03 -0.83
N TYR A 223 25.26 2.28 -0.73
CA TYR A 223 25.70 1.37 -1.80
C TYR A 223 25.45 -0.10 -1.50
N ILE A 224 25.19 -0.49 -0.25
CA ILE A 224 24.89 -1.87 0.13
C ILE A 224 23.47 -1.98 0.67
N MET A 225 23.18 -1.31 1.78
CA MET A 225 21.90 -1.47 2.48
C MET A 225 20.71 -1.04 1.61
N LEU A 226 20.69 0.19 1.16
CA LEU A 226 19.55 0.78 0.45
C LEU A 226 19.23 0.05 -0.86
N PRO A 227 20.19 -0.34 -1.71
CA PRO A 227 19.93 -1.18 -2.88
C PRO A 227 19.41 -2.57 -2.52
N SER A 228 19.94 -3.21 -1.48
CA SER A 228 19.53 -4.56 -1.07
C SER A 228 18.07 -4.59 -0.57
N ILE A 229 17.62 -3.56 0.15
CA ILE A 229 16.24 -3.47 0.67
C ILE A 229 15.28 -2.74 -0.29
N LYS A 230 15.71 -2.39 -1.50
CA LYS A 230 14.94 -1.65 -2.52
C LYS A 230 13.50 -2.16 -2.69
N THR A 231 13.32 -3.47 -2.73
CA THR A 231 12.00 -4.10 -2.88
C THR A 231 11.07 -3.72 -1.73
N ILE A 232 11.54 -3.77 -0.49
CA ILE A 232 10.74 -3.43 0.69
C ILE A 232 10.47 -1.92 0.76
N VAL A 233 11.45 -1.08 0.43
CA VAL A 233 11.24 0.37 0.29
C VAL A 233 10.15 0.66 -0.74
N THR A 234 10.20 -0.01 -1.90
CA THR A 234 9.19 0.13 -2.95
C THR A 234 7.81 -0.29 -2.49
N LEU A 235 7.68 -1.45 -1.84
CA LEU A 235 6.41 -1.95 -1.33
C LEU A 235 5.82 -1.01 -0.27
N ASN A 236 6.62 -0.58 0.71
CA ASN A 236 6.17 0.36 1.74
C ASN A 236 5.71 1.70 1.13
N LEU A 237 6.42 2.20 0.13
CA LEU A 237 6.06 3.43 -0.55
C LEU A 237 4.71 3.28 -1.32
N ILE A 238 4.51 2.15 -2.00
CA ILE A 238 3.23 1.84 -2.69
C ILE A 238 2.09 1.78 -1.68
N MET A 239 2.26 1.05 -0.58
CA MET A 239 1.25 0.93 0.46
C MET A 239 0.94 2.29 1.11
N SER A 240 1.94 3.11 1.37
CA SER A 240 1.78 4.43 1.97
C SER A 240 1.06 5.42 1.05
N ILE A 241 1.37 5.44 -0.24
CA ILE A 241 0.67 6.31 -1.21
C ILE A 241 -0.78 5.86 -1.39
N THR A 242 -1.01 4.55 -1.54
CA THR A 242 -2.37 3.99 -1.64
C THR A 242 -3.17 4.30 -0.37
N GLY A 243 -2.59 4.11 0.81
CA GLY A 243 -3.21 4.43 2.10
C GLY A 243 -3.52 5.92 2.23
N SER A 244 -2.64 6.80 1.75
CA SER A 244 -2.84 8.26 1.77
C SER A 244 -4.01 8.70 0.89
N LEU A 245 -4.15 8.12 -0.31
CA LEU A 245 -5.28 8.39 -1.21
C LEU A 245 -6.60 7.84 -0.66
N SER A 246 -6.54 6.80 0.19
CA SER A 246 -7.69 6.14 0.82
C SER A 246 -7.86 6.54 2.29
N ALA A 247 -7.24 7.62 2.77
CA ALA A 247 -7.29 8.03 4.16
C ALA A 247 -8.74 8.26 4.62
N PHE A 248 -9.18 7.54 5.65
CA PHE A 248 -10.56 7.53 6.12
C PHE A 248 -10.68 7.70 7.63
N GLU A 249 -10.02 6.86 8.43
CA GLU A 249 -10.24 6.77 9.88
C GLU A 249 -10.01 8.10 10.62
N PRO A 250 -8.85 8.81 10.49
CA PRO A 250 -8.62 10.03 11.23
C PRO A 250 -9.63 11.14 10.91
N PRO A 251 -9.91 11.51 9.65
CA PRO A 251 -10.88 12.55 9.35
C PRO A 251 -12.32 12.13 9.69
N TYR A 252 -12.66 10.84 9.59
CA TYR A 252 -14.00 10.36 9.87
C TYR A 252 -14.29 10.34 11.38
N VAL A 253 -13.38 9.78 12.18
CA VAL A 253 -13.59 9.57 13.63
C VAL A 253 -13.26 10.83 14.44
N ILE A 254 -12.09 11.44 14.22
CA ILE A 254 -11.65 12.61 14.99
C ILE A 254 -12.51 13.82 14.66
N MET A 255 -12.80 14.02 13.36
CA MET A 255 -13.53 15.18 12.83
C MET A 255 -15.00 14.89 12.54
N SER A 256 -15.56 13.81 13.10
CA SER A 256 -16.99 13.48 13.00
C SER A 256 -17.53 13.56 11.56
N GLY A 257 -16.87 12.85 10.63
CA GLY A 257 -17.24 12.82 9.22
C GLY A 257 -16.53 13.87 8.35
N GLY A 258 -15.37 14.38 8.77
CA GLY A 258 -14.57 15.32 7.99
C GLY A 258 -14.96 16.78 8.14
N ALA A 259 -15.49 17.19 9.30
CA ALA A 259 -15.80 18.57 9.60
C ALA A 259 -14.59 19.52 9.46
N ASN A 260 -14.83 20.81 9.37
CA ASN A 260 -13.82 21.87 9.25
C ASN A 260 -12.85 21.68 8.05
N GLY A 261 -13.37 21.17 6.93
CA GLY A 261 -12.58 21.04 5.69
C GLY A 261 -11.60 19.88 5.67
N THR A 262 -11.81 18.85 6.51
CA THR A 262 -10.93 17.66 6.60
C THR A 262 -11.49 16.42 5.88
N ALA A 263 -12.63 16.53 5.21
CA ALA A 263 -13.25 15.42 4.48
C ALA A 263 -12.38 15.00 3.29
N THR A 264 -11.61 13.94 3.45
CA THR A 264 -10.86 13.30 2.36
C THR A 264 -11.80 12.70 1.31
N TYR A 265 -11.25 12.31 0.16
CA TYR A 265 -12.04 11.75 -0.93
C TYR A 265 -12.85 10.51 -0.49
N PHE A 266 -12.25 9.64 0.32
CA PHE A 266 -12.91 8.45 0.82
C PHE A 266 -14.02 8.78 1.83
N VAL A 267 -13.81 9.77 2.70
CA VAL A 267 -14.86 10.27 3.62
C VAL A 267 -16.02 10.89 2.84
N LYS A 268 -15.72 11.68 1.79
CA LYS A 268 -16.75 12.28 0.93
C LYS A 268 -17.53 11.23 0.15
N MET A 269 -16.86 10.22 -0.35
CA MET A 269 -17.49 9.07 -1.01
C MET A 269 -18.44 8.34 -0.05
N ASN A 270 -18.02 8.11 1.20
CA ASN A 270 -18.83 7.48 2.23
C ASN A 270 -20.09 8.33 2.55
N GLU A 271 -19.94 9.64 2.70
CA GLU A 271 -21.08 10.58 2.89
C GLU A 271 -22.08 10.49 1.74
N ILE A 272 -21.61 10.48 0.49
CA ILE A 272 -22.45 10.40 -0.70
C ILE A 272 -23.16 9.05 -0.78
N ALA A 273 -22.48 7.95 -0.44
CA ALA A 273 -23.06 6.62 -0.44
C ALA A 273 -24.14 6.45 0.63
N HIS A 274 -23.83 6.81 1.88
CA HIS A 274 -24.64 6.42 3.03
C HIS A 274 -25.56 7.54 3.52
N THR A 275 -25.07 8.79 3.59
CA THR A 275 -25.89 9.93 4.04
C THR A 275 -26.79 10.44 2.92
N SER A 276 -26.23 10.68 1.75
CA SER A 276 -26.99 11.16 0.58
C SER A 276 -27.67 10.03 -0.18
N GLN A 277 -27.41 8.78 0.15
CA GLN A 277 -27.95 7.58 -0.50
C GLN A 277 -27.77 7.51 -2.04
N LYS A 278 -26.75 8.20 -2.57
CA LYS A 278 -26.44 8.19 -4.02
C LYS A 278 -25.40 7.12 -4.33
N VAL A 279 -25.83 5.86 -4.23
CA VAL A 279 -24.93 4.68 -4.33
C VAL A 279 -24.24 4.62 -5.70
N GLY A 280 -24.96 4.91 -6.79
CA GLY A 280 -24.39 4.90 -8.14
C GLY A 280 -23.27 5.93 -8.31
N LEU A 281 -23.47 7.16 -7.81
CA LEU A 281 -22.45 8.22 -7.83
C LEU A 281 -21.23 7.84 -6.97
N ALA A 282 -21.45 7.31 -5.76
CA ALA A 282 -20.37 6.86 -4.89
C ALA A 282 -19.56 5.71 -5.50
N SER A 283 -20.23 4.78 -6.20
CA SER A 283 -19.56 3.71 -6.96
C SER A 283 -18.70 4.27 -8.09
N ALA A 284 -19.18 5.27 -8.83
CA ALA A 284 -18.36 5.95 -9.83
C ALA A 284 -17.15 6.66 -9.21
N MET A 285 -17.32 7.31 -8.05
CA MET A 285 -16.20 7.89 -7.28
C MET A 285 -15.16 6.84 -6.90
N ALA A 286 -15.60 5.65 -6.45
CA ALA A 286 -14.68 4.57 -6.07
C ALA A 286 -13.86 4.09 -7.28
N ILE A 287 -14.47 3.97 -8.46
CA ILE A 287 -13.76 3.56 -9.69
C ILE A 287 -12.78 4.65 -10.14
N VAL A 288 -13.16 5.92 -10.06
CA VAL A 288 -12.26 7.04 -10.37
C VAL A 288 -11.07 7.04 -9.42
N LEU A 289 -11.29 6.83 -8.11
CA LEU A 289 -10.20 6.71 -7.14
C LEU A 289 -9.30 5.53 -7.44
N LEU A 290 -9.85 4.38 -7.80
CA LEU A 290 -9.07 3.21 -8.24
C LEU A 290 -8.17 3.55 -9.43
N GLY A 291 -8.70 4.25 -10.44
CA GLY A 291 -7.94 4.74 -11.59
C GLY A 291 -6.78 5.65 -11.16
N ILE A 292 -7.04 6.60 -10.26
CA ILE A 292 -6.02 7.51 -9.71
C ILE A 292 -4.94 6.72 -8.95
N ILE A 293 -5.32 5.75 -8.12
CA ILE A 293 -4.38 4.88 -7.38
C ILE A 293 -3.52 4.07 -8.36
N MET A 294 -4.11 3.51 -9.41
CA MET A 294 -3.34 2.78 -10.44
C MET A 294 -2.33 3.68 -11.14
N ILE A 295 -2.73 4.87 -11.56
CA ILE A 295 -1.84 5.86 -12.19
C ILE A 295 -0.71 6.25 -11.23
N ALA A 296 -1.04 6.57 -9.98
CA ALA A 296 -0.06 6.92 -8.95
C ALA A 296 0.93 5.78 -8.70
N THR A 297 0.46 4.53 -8.65
CA THR A 297 1.30 3.33 -8.47
C THR A 297 2.24 3.11 -9.65
N VAL A 298 1.76 3.29 -10.89
CA VAL A 298 2.60 3.19 -12.09
C VAL A 298 3.65 4.30 -12.11
N ALA A 299 3.24 5.55 -11.86
CA ALA A 299 4.15 6.68 -11.80
C ALA A 299 5.25 6.48 -10.74
N GLN A 300 4.87 5.97 -9.58
CA GLN A 300 5.79 5.65 -8.51
C GLN A 300 6.78 4.53 -8.88
N LYS A 301 6.32 3.44 -9.52
CA LYS A 301 7.22 2.37 -10.00
C LYS A 301 8.23 2.90 -11.01
N VAL A 302 7.80 3.77 -11.92
CA VAL A 302 8.68 4.42 -12.88
C VAL A 302 9.70 5.32 -12.16
N PHE A 303 9.25 6.14 -11.20
CA PHE A 303 10.13 6.98 -10.40
C PHE A 303 11.19 6.18 -9.65
N ILE A 304 10.80 5.10 -8.95
CA ILE A 304 11.72 4.25 -8.21
C ILE A 304 12.74 3.59 -9.13
N LYS A 305 12.32 3.14 -10.33
CA LYS A 305 13.24 2.59 -11.33
C LYS A 305 14.31 3.62 -11.74
N TYR A 306 13.95 4.90 -11.78
CA TYR A 306 14.89 5.99 -12.08
C TYR A 306 15.84 6.28 -10.91
N VAL A 307 15.31 6.32 -9.68
CA VAL A 307 16.09 6.63 -8.46
C VAL A 307 17.05 5.50 -8.09
N PHE A 308 16.60 4.25 -8.25
CA PHE A 308 17.40 3.06 -7.97
C PHE A 308 17.87 2.39 -9.27
N LYS A 309 18.57 3.12 -10.11
CA LYS A 309 19.24 2.56 -11.28
C LYS A 309 20.42 1.71 -10.81
N ASP A 310 20.25 0.40 -10.81
CA ASP A 310 21.32 -0.53 -10.45
C ASP A 310 22.33 -0.67 -11.59
N ALA A 311 23.62 -0.77 -11.27
CA ALA A 311 24.68 -1.10 -12.24
C ALA A 311 24.36 -2.42 -12.98
N THR A 312 23.70 -3.38 -12.30
CA THR A 312 23.19 -4.62 -12.89
C THR A 312 22.10 -4.41 -13.95
N ASP A 313 21.26 -3.38 -13.83
CA ASP A 313 20.25 -3.04 -14.84
C ASP A 313 20.90 -2.37 -16.07
N GLU A 314 21.97 -1.62 -15.87
CA GLU A 314 22.79 -1.06 -16.98
C GLU A 314 23.53 -2.17 -17.72
N ASP A 315 24.13 -3.13 -17.03
CA ASP A 315 24.80 -4.29 -17.63
C ASP A 315 23.82 -5.20 -18.37
N LYS A 316 22.66 -5.50 -17.81
CA LYS A 316 21.60 -6.27 -18.50
C LYS A 316 21.06 -5.53 -19.74
N SER A 317 20.88 -4.21 -19.64
CA SER A 317 20.44 -3.38 -20.76
C SER A 317 21.50 -3.32 -21.85
N ALA A 318 22.77 -3.19 -21.47
CA ALA A 318 23.90 -3.21 -22.40
C ALA A 318 24.07 -4.58 -23.07
N ALA A 319 23.95 -5.69 -22.31
CA ALA A 319 23.97 -7.06 -22.84
C ALA A 319 22.83 -7.30 -23.82
N ALA A 320 21.59 -6.92 -23.47
CA ALA A 320 20.43 -7.06 -24.36
C ALA A 320 20.55 -6.20 -25.63
N LYS A 321 21.14 -5.01 -25.55
CA LYS A 321 21.44 -4.18 -26.73
C LYS A 321 22.51 -4.81 -27.60
N ARG A 322 23.57 -5.41 -27.01
CA ARG A 322 24.62 -6.15 -27.76
C ARG A 322 24.04 -7.37 -28.44
N GLU A 323 23.19 -8.14 -27.77
CA GLU A 323 22.54 -9.33 -28.35
C GLU A 323 21.62 -8.99 -29.52
N LYS A 324 20.79 -7.93 -29.40
CA LYS A 324 19.98 -7.41 -30.51
C LYS A 324 20.83 -6.91 -31.69
N LYS A 325 21.97 -6.30 -31.41
CA LYS A 325 22.89 -5.85 -32.46
C LYS A 325 23.54 -7.03 -33.19
N LEU A 326 23.97 -8.06 -32.45
CA LEU A 326 24.51 -9.30 -32.99
C LEU A 326 23.47 -10.08 -33.81
N ALA A 327 22.22 -10.17 -33.32
CA ALA A 327 21.13 -10.79 -34.07
C ALA A 327 20.85 -10.08 -35.42
N LYS A 328 20.86 -8.73 -35.40
CA LYS A 328 20.72 -7.94 -36.64
C LYS A 328 21.89 -8.12 -37.60
N LEU A 329 23.13 -8.26 -37.13
CA LEU A 329 24.31 -8.51 -37.96
C LEU A 329 24.27 -9.92 -38.55
N ARG A 330 23.89 -10.94 -37.77
CA ARG A 330 23.70 -12.32 -38.26
C ARG A 330 22.61 -12.40 -39.32
N ALA A 331 21.50 -11.68 -39.16
CA ALA A 331 20.42 -11.61 -40.15
C ALA A 331 20.82 -10.86 -41.45
N LYS A 332 21.80 -9.93 -41.38
CA LYS A 332 22.35 -9.25 -42.57
C LYS A 332 23.46 -10.04 -43.27
N GLY A 333 24.20 -10.90 -42.57
CA GLY A 333 25.24 -11.75 -43.14
C GLY A 333 24.72 -13.08 -43.71
N ALA A 334 23.44 -13.39 -43.52
CA ALA A 334 22.75 -14.55 -44.05
C ALA A 334 21.96 -14.25 -45.36
N LYS A 335 22.10 -13.05 -45.91
CA LYS A 335 21.65 -12.65 -47.25
C LYS A 335 22.86 -12.44 -48.13
#